data_e43d2041bf8bf334f8d07b8526684b6c
#
_entry.id   e43d2041bf8bf334f8d07b8526684b6c
#
_cell.length_a   1.000
_cell.length_b   1.000
_cell.length_c   1.000
_cell.angle_alpha   90.00
_cell.angle_beta   90.00
_cell.angle_gamma   90.00
#
_symmetry.space_group_name_H-M   'P 1'
#
loop_
_entity.id
_entity.type
_entity.pdbx_description
1 polymer ?
#
loop_
_entity_poly.entity_id
_entity_poly.type
_entity_poly.pdbx_seq_one_letter_code
_entity_poly.pdbx_strand_id
1 'polypeptide(L)'
;MQAYELHPLCTLFPRLNGGEFATLRDDIALNGLRSPIVLHDGMILDGGNRYRACLDAKVEPKFTNFTGGNLVSFVLSANLHRRHMSAGQQAAIVASATDWAKAQTHGGDRKTDQGEALHLETVAQRAATSGAT
;
A
#
# COMPACT_ATOMS: atom_id res chain seq x y z
N MET A 1 12.46 -2.55 21.03
CA MET A 1 12.24 -2.24 19.60
C MET A 1 10.75 -2.08 19.36
N GLN A 2 10.37 -1.01 18.70
CA GLN A 2 8.97 -0.71 18.46
C GLN A 2 8.47 -1.47 17.24
N ALA A 3 7.36 -2.20 17.40
CA ALA A 3 6.73 -2.89 16.29
C ALA A 3 5.66 -1.99 15.69
N TYR A 4 5.58 -1.95 14.37
CA TYR A 4 4.58 -1.17 13.66
C TYR A 4 3.53 -2.09 13.05
N GLU A 5 2.28 -1.66 13.13
CA GLU A 5 1.19 -2.35 12.48
C GLU A 5 1.04 -1.86 11.04
N LEU A 6 0.44 -2.71 10.21
CA LEU A 6 0.15 -2.33 8.83
C LEU A 6 -1.12 -1.50 8.76
N HIS A 7 -1.08 -0.42 7.99
CA HIS A 7 -2.28 0.35 7.69
C HIS A 7 -3.24 -0.54 6.88
N PRO A 8 -4.57 -0.38 7.08
CA PRO A 8 -5.54 -1.19 6.33
C PRO A 8 -5.31 -1.22 4.82
N LEU A 9 -4.91 -0.10 4.22
CA LEU A 9 -4.62 -0.07 2.78
C LEU A 9 -3.41 -0.92 2.42
N CYS A 10 -2.43 -1.00 3.31
CA CYS A 10 -1.25 -1.82 3.08
C CYS A 10 -1.60 -3.32 3.09
N THR A 11 -2.56 -3.71 3.90
CA THR A 11 -2.96 -5.12 4.02
C THR A 11 -3.71 -5.65 2.80
N LEU A 12 -4.15 -4.77 1.90
CA LEU A 12 -4.87 -5.20 0.70
C LEU A 12 -3.98 -5.93 -0.30
N PHE A 13 -2.68 -5.70 -0.24
CA PHE A 13 -1.75 -6.28 -1.20
C PHE A 13 -1.19 -7.59 -0.69
N PRO A 14 -0.96 -8.57 -1.60
CA PRO A 14 -0.40 -9.85 -1.19
C PRO A 14 0.97 -9.68 -0.52
N ARG A 15 1.21 -10.48 0.49
CA ARG A 15 2.51 -10.51 1.14
C ARG A 15 3.45 -11.35 0.28
N LEU A 16 4.70 -10.92 0.21
CA LEU A 16 5.72 -11.75 -0.43
C LEU A 16 6.00 -12.99 0.42
N ASN A 17 6.17 -14.10 -0.25
CA ASN A 17 6.41 -15.38 0.40
C ASN A 17 7.55 -16.11 -0.30
N GLY A 18 8.08 -17.12 0.39
CA GLY A 18 9.05 -18.04 -0.20
C GLY A 18 10.24 -17.34 -0.80
N GLY A 19 10.58 -17.71 -2.03
CA GLY A 19 11.77 -17.20 -2.70
C GLY A 19 11.77 -15.71 -2.95
N GLU A 20 10.60 -15.14 -3.24
CA GLU A 20 10.50 -13.69 -3.46
C GLU A 20 10.84 -12.91 -2.19
N PHE A 21 10.32 -13.37 -1.05
CA PHE A 21 10.64 -12.73 0.22
C PHE A 21 12.11 -12.93 0.58
N ALA A 22 12.64 -14.13 0.37
CA ALA A 22 14.05 -14.41 0.65
C ALA A 22 14.98 -13.54 -0.18
N THR A 23 14.64 -13.32 -1.45
CA THR A 23 15.41 -12.44 -2.32
C THR A 23 15.43 -11.00 -1.80
N LEU A 24 14.27 -10.51 -1.38
CA LEU A 24 14.19 -9.16 -0.81
C LEU A 24 14.99 -9.06 0.48
N ARG A 25 14.83 -10.03 1.38
CA ARG A 25 15.57 -10.07 2.64
C ARG A 25 17.07 -10.08 2.42
N ASP A 26 17.54 -10.92 1.49
CA ASP A 26 18.95 -11.04 1.22
C ASP A 26 19.53 -9.78 0.58
N ASP A 27 18.76 -9.12 -0.28
CA ASP A 27 19.17 -7.85 -0.86
C ASP A 27 19.32 -6.78 0.24
N ILE A 28 18.37 -6.72 1.15
CA ILE A 28 18.42 -5.76 2.26
C ILE A 28 19.59 -6.08 3.19
N ALA A 29 19.84 -7.35 3.45
CA ALA A 29 20.97 -7.76 4.28
C ALA A 29 22.30 -7.34 3.67
N LEU A 30 22.40 -7.41 2.35
CA LEU A 30 23.64 -7.08 1.64
C LEU A 30 23.81 -5.58 1.40
N ASN A 31 22.75 -4.90 1.01
CA ASN A 31 22.81 -3.52 0.52
C ASN A 31 22.13 -2.50 1.43
N GLY A 32 21.46 -2.95 2.46
CA GLY A 32 20.65 -2.08 3.31
C GLY A 32 19.31 -1.74 2.67
N LEU A 33 18.49 -1.01 3.41
CA LEU A 33 17.19 -0.57 2.92
C LEU A 33 17.37 0.66 2.06
N ARG A 34 17.01 0.55 0.77
CA ARG A 34 17.19 1.63 -0.20
C ARG A 34 16.07 2.65 -0.19
N SER A 35 14.84 2.16 -0.01
CA SER A 35 13.67 3.03 -0.01
C SER A 35 13.04 3.02 1.37
N PRO A 36 12.79 4.20 1.96
CA PRO A 36 12.20 4.21 3.29
C PRO A 36 10.78 3.64 3.30
N ILE A 37 10.40 3.14 4.45
CA ILE A 37 9.05 2.64 4.71
C ILE A 37 8.18 3.84 5.02
N VAL A 38 7.01 3.93 4.40
CA VAL A 38 6.13 5.10 4.55
C VAL A 38 5.12 4.84 5.64
N LEU A 39 5.03 5.74 6.60
CA LEU A 39 4.09 5.66 7.72
C LEU A 39 2.96 6.67 7.55
N HIS A 40 1.79 6.30 8.09
CA HIS A 40 0.67 7.21 8.25
C HIS A 40 -0.07 6.82 9.53
N ASP A 41 -0.30 7.79 10.39
CA ASP A 41 -0.93 7.56 11.70
C ASP A 41 -0.21 6.48 12.52
N GLY A 42 1.11 6.43 12.42
CA GLY A 42 1.90 5.45 13.15
C GLY A 42 1.83 4.04 12.60
N MET A 43 1.20 3.85 11.44
CA MET A 43 1.09 2.55 10.79
C MET A 43 1.83 2.55 9.47
N ILE A 44 2.25 1.36 9.04
CA ILE A 44 2.96 1.23 7.77
C ILE A 44 1.97 1.33 6.62
N LEU A 45 2.08 2.41 5.85
CA LEU A 45 1.23 2.65 4.68
C LEU A 45 1.78 1.97 3.44
N ASP A 46 3.09 1.97 3.27
CA ASP A 46 3.77 1.33 2.16
C ASP A 46 5.10 0.77 2.64
N GLY A 47 5.42 -0.45 2.24
CA GLY A 47 6.67 -1.08 2.58
C GLY A 47 6.57 -2.18 3.64
N GLY A 48 5.40 -2.81 3.81
CA GLY A 48 5.22 -3.88 4.77
C GLY A 48 6.17 -5.04 4.55
N ASN A 49 6.42 -5.42 3.30
CA ASN A 49 7.36 -6.49 2.99
C ASN A 49 8.80 -6.08 3.30
N ARG A 50 9.15 -4.83 3.00
CA ARG A 50 10.47 -4.29 3.35
C ARG A 50 10.68 -4.26 4.85
N TYR A 51 9.63 -3.90 5.59
CA TYR A 51 9.72 -3.88 7.06
C TYR A 51 10.00 -5.28 7.60
N ARG A 52 9.22 -6.28 7.16
CA ARG A 52 9.43 -7.66 7.58
C ARG A 52 10.84 -8.15 7.21
N ALA A 53 11.29 -7.81 6.01
CA ALA A 53 12.61 -8.21 5.54
C ALA A 53 13.72 -7.57 6.37
N CYS A 54 13.57 -6.30 6.75
CA CYS A 54 14.53 -5.64 7.63
C CYS A 54 14.61 -6.33 8.99
N LEU A 55 13.47 -6.67 9.57
CA LEU A 55 13.46 -7.36 10.86
C LEU A 55 14.13 -8.72 10.75
N ASP A 56 13.84 -9.46 9.70
CA ASP A 56 14.41 -10.79 9.50
C ASP A 56 15.92 -10.74 9.21
N ALA A 57 16.35 -9.74 8.46
CA ALA A 57 17.76 -9.54 8.14
C ALA A 57 18.54 -8.83 9.25
N LYS A 58 17.86 -8.39 10.30
CA LYS A 58 18.44 -7.61 11.41
C LYS A 58 19.09 -6.31 10.92
N VAL A 59 18.45 -5.70 9.95
CA VAL A 59 18.82 -4.38 9.42
C VAL A 59 17.86 -3.36 9.97
N GLU A 60 18.37 -2.22 10.41
CA GLU A 60 17.52 -1.18 10.96
C GLU A 60 16.65 -0.55 9.87
N PRO A 61 15.32 -0.60 10.01
CA PRO A 61 14.45 0.00 9.01
C PRO A 61 14.49 1.52 9.09
N LYS A 62 14.27 2.16 7.94
CA LYS A 62 14.18 3.62 7.83
C LYS A 62 12.76 3.99 7.47
N PHE A 63 12.24 5.05 8.08
CA PHE A 63 10.87 5.46 7.93
C PHE A 63 10.75 6.90 7.47
N THR A 64 9.68 7.18 6.73
CA THR A 64 9.28 8.55 6.42
C THR A 64 7.77 8.64 6.58
N ASN A 65 7.26 9.82 6.86
CA ASN A 65 5.82 10.01 7.03
C ASN A 65 5.20 10.44 5.70
N PHE A 66 4.01 9.92 5.42
CA PHE A 66 3.25 10.35 4.25
C PHE A 66 2.86 11.82 4.43
N THR A 67 3.12 12.62 3.41
CA THR A 67 2.87 14.06 3.46
C THR A 67 1.88 14.45 2.37
N GLY A 68 0.67 14.73 2.78
CA GLY A 68 -0.35 15.29 1.91
C GLY A 68 -0.83 14.38 0.80
N GLY A 69 -1.92 14.74 0.16
CA GLY A 69 -2.45 14.01 -0.95
C GLY A 69 -3.41 12.91 -0.55
N ASN A 70 -3.77 12.10 -1.51
CA ASN A 70 -4.74 11.03 -1.34
C ASN A 70 -4.05 9.72 -0.99
N LEU A 71 -4.38 9.18 0.17
CA LEU A 71 -3.78 7.94 0.67
C LEU A 71 -3.96 6.77 -0.30
N VAL A 72 -5.19 6.62 -0.81
CA VAL A 72 -5.51 5.51 -1.69
C VAL A 72 -4.73 5.62 -2.99
N SER A 73 -4.71 6.81 -3.59
CA SER A 73 -3.96 7.02 -4.83
C SER A 73 -2.48 6.73 -4.63
N PHE A 74 -1.91 7.15 -3.52
CA PHE A 74 -0.51 6.89 -3.23
C PHE A 74 -0.23 5.40 -3.14
N VAL A 75 -1.02 4.67 -2.34
CA VAL A 75 -0.79 3.25 -2.13
C VAL A 75 -0.98 2.45 -3.41
N LEU A 76 -2.03 2.77 -4.18
CA LEU A 76 -2.27 2.08 -5.45
C LEU A 76 -1.14 2.35 -6.44
N SER A 77 -0.71 3.59 -6.58
CA SER A 77 0.39 3.93 -7.48
C SER A 77 1.69 3.23 -7.10
N ALA A 78 1.95 3.13 -5.81
CA ALA A 78 3.19 2.52 -5.33
C ALA A 78 3.21 1.01 -5.52
N ASN A 79 2.05 0.35 -5.55
CA ASN A 79 2.00 -1.11 -5.45
C ASN A 79 1.40 -1.83 -6.65
N LEU A 80 0.43 -1.25 -7.34
CA LEU A 80 -0.25 -1.97 -8.42
C LEU A 80 0.67 -2.37 -9.57
N HIS A 81 1.66 -1.56 -9.86
CA HIS A 81 2.55 -1.81 -11.00
C HIS A 81 3.80 -2.60 -10.65
N ARG A 82 4.03 -2.86 -9.38
CA ARG A 82 5.25 -3.53 -8.94
C ARG A 82 5.11 -5.04 -8.79
N ARG A 83 3.90 -5.56 -8.89
CA ARG A 83 3.63 -6.96 -8.61
C ARG A 83 2.92 -7.60 -9.78
N HIS A 84 3.20 -8.88 -9.96
CA HIS A 84 2.50 -9.68 -10.95
C HIS A 84 1.15 -10.10 -10.36
N MET A 85 0.15 -9.26 -10.57
CA MET A 85 -1.19 -9.56 -10.12
C MET A 85 -2.11 -9.69 -11.32
N SER A 86 -3.06 -10.61 -11.21
CA SER A 86 -4.07 -10.75 -12.26
C SER A 86 -4.93 -9.49 -12.32
N ALA A 87 -5.59 -9.29 -13.46
CA ALA A 87 -6.52 -8.18 -13.63
C ALA A 87 -7.62 -8.21 -12.57
N GLY A 88 -8.13 -9.41 -12.26
CA GLY A 88 -9.14 -9.56 -11.22
C GLY A 88 -8.64 -9.18 -9.84
N GLN A 89 -7.41 -9.55 -9.51
CA GLN A 89 -6.81 -9.18 -8.23
C GLN A 89 -6.64 -7.66 -8.13
N GLN A 90 -6.17 -7.01 -9.19
CA GLN A 90 -6.01 -5.57 -9.20
C GLN A 90 -7.34 -4.86 -9.02
N ALA A 91 -8.38 -5.32 -9.74
CA ALA A 91 -9.71 -4.73 -9.62
C ALA A 91 -10.27 -4.89 -8.21
N ALA A 92 -10.08 -6.06 -7.61
CA ALA A 92 -10.55 -6.31 -6.24
C ALA A 92 -9.83 -5.41 -5.23
N ILE A 93 -8.54 -5.20 -5.40
CA ILE A 93 -7.77 -4.32 -4.51
C ILE A 93 -8.26 -2.88 -4.64
N VAL A 94 -8.46 -2.40 -5.86
CA VAL A 94 -8.96 -1.04 -6.09
C VAL A 94 -10.35 -0.87 -5.48
N ALA A 95 -11.24 -1.84 -5.64
CA ALA A 95 -12.57 -1.80 -5.06
C ALA A 95 -12.51 -1.76 -3.53
N SER A 96 -11.67 -2.59 -2.93
CA SER A 96 -11.50 -2.62 -1.47
C SER A 96 -10.94 -1.31 -0.94
N ALA A 97 -9.98 -0.73 -1.64
CA ALA A 97 -9.39 0.56 -1.26
C ALA A 97 -10.43 1.68 -1.34
N THR A 98 -11.26 1.66 -2.38
CA THR A 98 -12.34 2.64 -2.54
C THR A 98 -13.36 2.50 -1.41
N ASP A 99 -13.72 1.27 -1.06
CA ASP A 99 -14.65 1.02 0.04
C ASP A 99 -14.07 1.50 1.36
N TRP A 100 -12.80 1.27 1.59
CA TRP A 100 -12.15 1.76 2.79
C TRP A 100 -12.23 3.29 2.87
N ALA A 101 -11.95 3.97 1.76
CA ALA A 101 -11.98 5.42 1.73
C ALA A 101 -13.38 5.95 2.02
N LYS A 102 -14.41 5.33 1.45
CA LYS A 102 -15.79 5.72 1.71
C LYS A 102 -16.15 5.53 3.18
N ALA A 103 -15.69 4.47 3.81
CA ALA A 103 -15.94 4.23 5.22
C ALA A 103 -15.28 5.29 6.10
N GLN A 104 -14.09 5.76 5.74
CA GLN A 104 -13.39 6.79 6.51
C GLN A 104 -14.08 8.15 6.39
N THR A 105 -14.70 8.43 5.26
CA THR A 105 -15.37 9.70 5.04
C THR A 105 -16.77 9.74 5.63
N HIS A 106 -17.27 8.63 6.12
CA HIS A 106 -18.67 8.48 6.57
C HIS A 106 -18.96 9.21 7.86
N GLY A 107 -18.36 10.02 8.37
CA GLY A 107 -18.64 10.84 9.53
C GLY A 107 -18.00 12.19 9.42
N GLY A 108 -17.37 12.46 8.29
CA GLY A 108 -16.65 13.69 8.09
C GLY A 108 -17.39 14.72 7.25
N ASP A 109 -16.64 15.61 6.65
CA ASP A 109 -17.19 16.64 5.77
C ASP A 109 -17.65 16.00 4.46
N ARG A 110 -18.95 15.94 4.28
CA ARG A 110 -19.56 15.26 3.14
C ARG A 110 -19.16 15.84 1.79
N LYS A 111 -18.97 17.15 1.71
CA LYS A 111 -18.61 17.78 0.43
C LYS A 111 -17.21 17.37 -0.02
N THR A 112 -16.26 17.40 0.88
CA THR A 112 -14.91 16.95 0.59
C THR A 112 -14.90 15.47 0.27
N ASP A 113 -15.64 14.70 1.05
CA ASP A 113 -15.72 13.25 0.90
C ASP A 113 -16.27 12.88 -0.47
N GLN A 114 -17.31 13.56 -0.92
CA GLN A 114 -17.88 13.29 -2.24
C GLN A 114 -16.89 13.56 -3.36
N GLY A 115 -16.11 14.61 -3.24
CA GLY A 115 -15.08 14.92 -4.22
C GLY A 115 -14.02 13.81 -4.28
N GLU A 116 -13.57 13.37 -3.14
CA GLU A 116 -12.60 12.27 -3.06
C GLU A 116 -13.19 10.97 -3.58
N ALA A 117 -14.42 10.66 -3.22
CA ALA A 117 -15.07 9.46 -3.68
C ALA A 117 -15.17 9.42 -5.21
N LEU A 118 -15.52 10.53 -5.84
CA LEU A 118 -15.59 10.62 -7.28
C LEU A 118 -14.21 10.36 -7.91
N HIS A 119 -13.18 10.93 -7.32
CA HIS A 119 -11.81 10.70 -7.81
C HIS A 119 -11.43 9.23 -7.70
N LEU A 120 -11.73 8.62 -6.57
CA LEU A 120 -11.44 7.20 -6.35
C LEU A 120 -12.22 6.29 -7.29
N GLU A 121 -13.47 6.63 -7.55
CA GLU A 121 -14.27 5.87 -8.51
C GLU A 121 -13.65 5.92 -9.89
N THR A 122 -13.15 7.07 -10.30
CA THR A 122 -12.47 7.20 -11.59
C THR A 122 -11.24 6.28 -11.64
N VAL A 123 -10.45 6.24 -10.59
CA VAL A 123 -9.30 5.35 -10.51
C VAL A 123 -9.75 3.90 -10.57
N ALA A 124 -10.79 3.55 -9.83
CA ALA A 124 -11.33 2.20 -9.81
C ALA A 124 -11.82 1.79 -11.20
N GLN A 125 -12.54 2.68 -11.88
CA GLN A 125 -13.04 2.40 -13.23
C GLN A 125 -11.90 2.16 -14.21
N ARG A 126 -10.86 2.96 -14.15
CA ARG A 126 -9.69 2.76 -15.01
C ARG A 126 -9.03 1.41 -14.77
N ALA A 127 -8.84 1.06 -13.51
CA ALA A 127 -8.24 -0.22 -13.16
C ALA A 127 -9.12 -1.37 -13.61
N ALA A 128 -10.43 -1.28 -13.40
CA ALA A 128 -11.37 -2.30 -13.82
C ALA A 128 -11.40 -2.45 -15.33
N THR A 129 -11.39 -1.33 -16.06
CA THR A 129 -11.38 -1.36 -17.52
C THR A 129 -10.09 -1.99 -18.04
N SER A 130 -8.97 -1.62 -17.48
CA SER A 130 -7.69 -2.23 -17.84
C SER A 130 -7.70 -3.72 -17.54
N GLY A 131 -8.33 -4.11 -16.45
CA GLY A 131 -8.45 -5.51 -16.05
C GLY A 131 -9.35 -6.31 -16.96
N ALA A 132 -10.35 -5.67 -17.57
CA ALA A 132 -11.30 -6.35 -18.44
C ALA A 132 -10.73 -6.64 -19.84
N THR A 133 -9.70 -5.96 -20.22
CA THR A 133 -9.08 -6.17 -21.54
C THR A 133 -7.93 -7.16 -21.42
#